data_159853013f250ee2d7ac05b4c5f909c8
#
_entry.id   159853013f250ee2d7ac05b4c5f909c8
#
_cell.length_a   1.000
_cell.length_b   1.000
_cell.length_c   1.000
_cell.angle_alpha   90.00
_cell.angle_beta   90.00
_cell.angle_gamma   90.00
#
_symmetry.space_group_name_H-M   'P 1'
#
loop_
_entity.id
_entity.type
_entity.pdbx_description
1 polymer ?
#
loop_
_entity_poly.entity_id
_entity_poly.type
_entity_poly.pdbx_seq_one_letter_code
_entity_poly.pdbx_strand_id
1 'polypeptide(L)'
;MIPALQRPEAPAEKTRTMSLPIRKLSLPDFDHLIFDVYRTANMYLACHVTSDDPDEGKHWPNPCLDIGWEFYYSDDCPENGWRSVANKALVPMQHLSLHPATCALHYGAAAFEGTKAFISAKKRVVLFRPEMNARRLQKSAARVLMPKVPIEMFLEGVTETVRANREAIPPYREENWAWQTRNPQCLYVRPLLMGHGPQLGVRPAKDHLFLIYASPVRSYYPVEGMSVLITRSFHRAAPGGTGNTKTASNYVSGLLPTQLARRGYDWVEGKPVQVSDKPFNDVLYLDAVHNQYIEEFSGATFLAVSTEGKLITPQSDTILPGVTRDSVMTLAQALGISVEQRPLHVDEVMDEKRIAEVFCAGNAAVVTPIVSIYYGGKTRKFQLEKLHTTRRLWDMLVGIQLQTREDPYGWVREIG
;
A
#
# COMPACT_ATOMS: atom_id res chain seq x y z
N MET A 1 -16.13 -44.01 -41.28
CA MET A 1 -16.44 -42.65 -41.67
C MET A 1 -17.55 -42.15 -40.74
N ILE A 2 -17.28 -41.30 -39.83
CA ILE A 2 -18.23 -40.69 -38.90
C ILE A 2 -18.64 -39.37 -39.54
N PRO A 3 -19.94 -39.03 -39.72
CA PRO A 3 -20.36 -37.77 -40.35
C PRO A 3 -20.04 -36.59 -39.45
N ALA A 4 -19.52 -35.52 -40.04
CA ALA A 4 -19.26 -34.26 -39.36
C ALA A 4 -20.58 -33.63 -38.83
N LEU A 5 -20.63 -33.44 -37.52
CA LEU A 5 -21.69 -32.65 -36.87
C LEU A 5 -21.57 -31.19 -37.27
N GLN A 6 -22.57 -30.69 -38.06
CA GLN A 6 -22.74 -29.27 -38.33
C GLN A 6 -23.02 -28.55 -37.00
N ARG A 7 -22.23 -27.55 -36.69
CA ARG A 7 -22.50 -26.62 -35.57
C ARG A 7 -23.72 -25.76 -35.93
N PRO A 8 -24.68 -25.59 -35.03
CA PRO A 8 -25.72 -24.63 -35.22
C PRO A 8 -25.13 -23.20 -35.20
N GLU A 9 -25.50 -22.37 -36.15
CA GLU A 9 -25.19 -20.94 -36.14
C GLU A 9 -25.79 -20.30 -34.89
N ALA A 10 -24.92 -19.63 -34.12
CA ALA A 10 -25.33 -18.86 -32.96
C ALA A 10 -26.19 -17.67 -33.46
N PRO A 11 -27.36 -17.38 -32.85
CA PRO A 11 -28.11 -16.20 -33.16
C PRO A 11 -27.29 -14.94 -32.87
N ALA A 12 -27.30 -13.99 -33.81
CA ALA A 12 -26.66 -12.70 -33.66
C ALA A 12 -27.27 -11.95 -32.46
N GLU A 13 -26.61 -12.06 -31.29
CA GLU A 13 -26.97 -11.28 -30.14
C GLU A 13 -26.62 -9.80 -30.40
N LYS A 14 -27.66 -9.00 -30.54
CA LYS A 14 -27.53 -7.54 -30.57
C LYS A 14 -26.88 -7.11 -29.24
N THR A 15 -25.62 -6.78 -29.29
CA THR A 15 -24.88 -6.17 -28.15
C THR A 15 -25.61 -4.89 -27.75
N ARG A 16 -26.40 -4.95 -26.72
CA ARG A 16 -26.94 -3.77 -26.06
C ARG A 16 -25.75 -3.09 -25.35
N THR A 17 -25.14 -2.14 -26.02
CA THR A 17 -24.27 -1.16 -25.37
C THR A 17 -25.13 -0.39 -24.36
N MET A 18 -25.12 -0.86 -23.10
CA MET A 18 -25.58 -0.05 -21.98
C MET A 18 -24.56 1.05 -21.79
N SER A 19 -24.70 2.16 -22.49
CA SER A 19 -24.12 3.41 -22.09
C SER A 19 -24.73 3.78 -20.74
N LEU A 20 -24.07 3.44 -19.64
CA LEU A 20 -24.42 4.00 -18.33
C LEU A 20 -24.29 5.52 -18.45
N PRO A 21 -25.33 6.29 -18.11
CA PRO A 21 -25.25 7.74 -18.16
C PRO A 21 -24.07 8.17 -17.32
N ILE A 22 -23.23 9.03 -17.89
CA ILE A 22 -22.14 9.71 -17.17
C ILE A 22 -22.83 10.50 -16.06
N ARG A 23 -23.01 9.88 -14.89
CA ARG A 23 -23.45 10.59 -13.70
C ARG A 23 -22.33 11.58 -13.38
N LYS A 24 -22.67 12.87 -13.32
CA LYS A 24 -21.81 13.90 -12.74
C LYS A 24 -21.25 13.31 -11.46
N LEU A 25 -19.93 13.11 -11.39
CA LEU A 25 -19.25 12.63 -10.18
C LEU A 25 -19.53 13.66 -9.08
N SER A 26 -20.36 13.31 -8.11
CA SER A 26 -20.38 14.06 -6.87
C SER A 26 -19.06 13.75 -6.16
N LEU A 27 -18.26 14.77 -5.96
CA LEU A 27 -17.07 14.65 -5.09
C LEU A 27 -17.52 14.19 -3.71
N PRO A 28 -16.73 13.34 -3.03
CA PRO A 28 -17.03 12.95 -1.66
C PRO A 28 -16.98 14.18 -0.76
N ASP A 29 -17.74 14.14 0.32
CA ASP A 29 -17.62 15.13 1.40
C ASP A 29 -16.26 14.94 2.08
N PHE A 30 -15.33 15.88 1.88
CA PHE A 30 -13.99 15.81 2.43
C PHE A 30 -13.95 15.89 3.96
N ASP A 31 -15.00 16.41 4.59
CA ASP A 31 -15.09 16.48 6.05
C ASP A 31 -15.40 15.12 6.68
N HIS A 32 -16.01 14.21 5.91
CA HIS A 32 -16.41 12.86 6.37
C HIS A 32 -15.65 11.72 5.70
N LEU A 33 -14.46 11.99 5.15
CA LEU A 33 -13.62 10.93 4.58
C LEU A 33 -13.22 9.88 5.63
N ILE A 34 -13.17 8.63 5.19
CA ILE A 34 -12.47 7.53 5.86
C ILE A 34 -11.36 6.98 4.96
N PHE A 35 -10.60 6.01 5.41
CA PHE A 35 -9.61 5.34 4.57
C PHE A 35 -10.30 4.19 3.81
N ASP A 36 -11.00 4.53 2.72
CA ASP A 36 -11.74 3.59 1.89
C ASP A 36 -11.70 4.01 0.41
N VAL A 37 -12.35 3.26 -0.46
CA VAL A 37 -12.43 3.53 -1.89
C VAL A 37 -13.59 4.45 -2.20
N TYR A 38 -13.28 5.66 -2.65
CA TYR A 38 -14.23 6.61 -3.23
C TYR A 38 -14.08 6.63 -4.75
N ARG A 39 -15.17 6.85 -5.45
CA ARG A 39 -15.15 6.90 -6.90
C ARG A 39 -14.38 8.14 -7.37
N THR A 40 -13.36 7.91 -8.20
CA THR A 40 -12.61 8.95 -8.91
C THR A 40 -12.90 8.87 -10.40
N ALA A 41 -12.48 9.87 -11.18
CA ALA A 41 -12.82 9.96 -12.58
C ALA A 41 -12.07 8.95 -13.45
N ASN A 42 -10.76 8.80 -13.22
CA ASN A 42 -9.88 8.08 -14.12
C ASN A 42 -8.89 7.17 -13.40
N MET A 43 -8.40 6.16 -14.11
CA MET A 43 -7.31 5.29 -13.71
C MET A 43 -6.32 5.12 -14.87
N TYR A 44 -5.08 4.76 -14.56
CA TYR A 44 -4.05 4.40 -15.53
C TYR A 44 -4.03 2.89 -15.73
N LEU A 45 -3.81 2.44 -16.97
CA LEU A 45 -3.78 1.02 -17.32
C LEU A 45 -2.67 0.74 -18.33
N ALA A 46 -1.89 -0.31 -18.11
CA ALA A 46 -0.91 -0.83 -19.03
C ALA A 46 -0.85 -2.36 -18.94
N CYS A 47 -0.53 -3.03 -20.04
CA CYS A 47 -0.39 -4.48 -20.12
C CYS A 47 1.04 -4.88 -20.48
N HIS A 48 1.47 -6.01 -19.98
CA HIS A 48 2.70 -6.68 -20.37
C HIS A 48 2.33 -8.06 -20.94
N VAL A 49 2.76 -8.35 -22.15
CA VAL A 49 2.53 -9.62 -22.84
C VAL A 49 3.89 -10.24 -23.11
N THR A 50 4.06 -11.51 -22.73
CA THR A 50 5.31 -12.25 -22.91
C THR A 50 5.29 -13.17 -24.11
N SER A 51 4.14 -13.34 -24.78
CA SER A 51 4.01 -14.23 -25.94
C SER A 51 4.52 -13.58 -27.21
N ASP A 52 5.45 -14.23 -27.88
CA ASP A 52 5.89 -13.88 -29.25
C ASP A 52 4.91 -14.41 -30.30
N ASP A 53 3.87 -15.18 -29.89
CA ASP A 53 2.85 -15.70 -30.79
C ASP A 53 1.73 -14.64 -31.00
N PRO A 54 1.64 -14.06 -32.19
CA PRO A 54 0.60 -13.05 -32.49
C PRO A 54 -0.82 -13.63 -32.40
N ASP A 55 -1.00 -14.94 -32.37
CA ASP A 55 -2.30 -15.61 -32.29
C ASP A 55 -2.64 -16.10 -30.88
N GLU A 56 -1.68 -16.28 -29.97
CA GLU A 56 -1.92 -16.76 -28.60
C GLU A 56 -2.73 -15.73 -27.77
N GLY A 57 -2.62 -14.44 -28.06
CA GLY A 57 -3.41 -13.36 -27.43
C GLY A 57 -4.80 -13.13 -28.01
N LYS A 58 -5.11 -13.68 -29.20
CA LYS A 58 -6.39 -13.46 -29.90
C LYS A 58 -7.53 -14.36 -29.38
N HIS A 59 -7.23 -15.42 -28.64
CA HIS A 59 -8.25 -16.39 -28.22
C HIS A 59 -8.82 -16.18 -26.83
N TRP A 60 -8.33 -15.20 -26.08
CA TRP A 60 -8.83 -14.87 -24.75
C TRP A 60 -9.31 -13.44 -24.71
N PRO A 61 -10.55 -13.18 -24.25
CA PRO A 61 -10.97 -11.83 -24.00
C PRO A 61 -9.99 -11.20 -23.01
N ASN A 62 -9.13 -10.34 -23.53
CA ASN A 62 -8.31 -9.49 -22.70
C ASN A 62 -9.28 -8.55 -21.96
N PRO A 63 -9.25 -8.43 -20.62
CA PRO A 63 -10.14 -7.53 -19.90
C PRO A 63 -10.09 -6.09 -20.41
N CYS A 64 -9.00 -5.75 -21.11
CA CYS A 64 -8.89 -4.48 -21.82
C CYS A 64 -9.61 -4.48 -23.17
N LEU A 65 -9.87 -5.63 -23.83
CA LEU A 65 -10.58 -5.72 -25.11
C LEU A 65 -12.10 -5.71 -24.93
N ASP A 66 -12.64 -6.30 -23.86
CA ASP A 66 -14.09 -6.32 -23.58
C ASP A 66 -14.67 -4.92 -23.30
N ILE A 67 -13.82 -3.91 -23.12
CA ILE A 67 -14.22 -2.52 -22.91
C ILE A 67 -14.21 -1.69 -24.21
N GLY A 68 -14.15 -2.36 -25.36
CA GLY A 68 -14.20 -1.72 -26.67
C GLY A 68 -12.93 -1.00 -27.07
N TRP A 69 -11.79 -1.44 -26.54
CA TRP A 69 -10.50 -0.87 -26.84
C TRP A 69 -9.74 -1.72 -27.83
N GLU A 70 -9.43 -1.14 -28.98
CA GLU A 70 -8.50 -1.71 -29.94
C GLU A 70 -7.08 -1.51 -29.40
N PHE A 71 -6.38 -2.62 -29.15
CA PHE A 71 -4.94 -2.56 -28.95
C PHE A 71 -4.30 -2.22 -30.29
N TYR A 72 -3.88 -1.00 -30.46
CA TYR A 72 -2.94 -0.68 -31.52
C TYR A 72 -1.58 -1.24 -31.12
N TYR A 73 -1.17 -2.32 -31.76
CA TYR A 73 0.20 -2.75 -31.78
C TYR A 73 0.99 -1.65 -32.49
N SER A 74 1.59 -0.71 -31.74
CA SER A 74 2.61 0.14 -32.34
C SER A 74 3.87 -0.72 -32.45
N ASP A 75 4.55 -0.64 -33.59
CA ASP A 75 5.88 -1.25 -33.81
C ASP A 75 6.94 -0.72 -32.83
N ASP A 76 6.63 0.31 -32.07
CA ASP A 76 7.41 0.89 -30.98
C ASP A 76 7.19 0.17 -29.63
N CYS A 77 7.17 -1.18 -29.60
CA CYS A 77 7.20 -1.92 -28.36
C CYS A 77 8.58 -1.74 -27.70
N PRO A 78 8.71 -1.09 -26.53
CA PRO A 78 9.99 -0.99 -25.89
C PRO A 78 10.52 -2.42 -25.59
N GLU A 79 11.84 -2.61 -25.67
CA GLU A 79 12.58 -3.87 -25.52
C GLU A 79 12.22 -4.70 -24.24
N ASN A 80 11.40 -4.15 -23.37
CA ASN A 80 11.00 -4.74 -22.09
C ASN A 80 9.58 -5.34 -22.07
N GLY A 81 8.85 -5.41 -23.21
CA GLY A 81 7.52 -6.05 -23.32
C GLY A 81 6.33 -5.26 -22.76
N TRP A 82 6.54 -4.06 -22.19
CA TRP A 82 5.45 -3.23 -21.71
C TRP A 82 4.79 -2.44 -22.83
N ARG A 83 3.46 -2.46 -22.84
CA ARG A 83 2.63 -1.72 -23.78
C ARG A 83 1.59 -0.92 -23.02
N SER A 84 1.41 0.36 -23.33
CA SER A 84 0.29 1.12 -22.83
C SER A 84 -0.97 0.78 -23.61
N VAL A 85 -2.11 0.72 -22.91
CA VAL A 85 -3.42 0.49 -23.51
C VAL A 85 -3.95 1.82 -24.00
N ALA A 86 -4.19 1.92 -25.31
CA ALA A 86 -4.61 3.13 -26.02
C ALA A 86 -3.56 4.28 -26.03
N ASN A 87 -3.73 5.22 -26.98
CA ASN A 87 -2.86 6.39 -27.16
C ASN A 87 -2.71 7.33 -25.95
N LYS A 88 -3.40 7.02 -24.83
CA LYS A 88 -3.27 7.67 -23.53
C LYS A 88 -3.63 6.61 -22.51
N ALA A 89 -2.69 6.18 -21.73
CA ALA A 89 -2.84 5.16 -20.67
C ALA A 89 -3.86 5.52 -19.56
N LEU A 90 -4.61 6.60 -19.70
CA LEU A 90 -5.70 7.03 -18.82
C LEU A 90 -7.05 6.59 -19.36
N VAL A 91 -7.84 6.00 -18.47
CA VAL A 91 -9.16 5.48 -18.76
C VAL A 91 -10.14 5.85 -17.68
N PRO A 92 -11.45 5.92 -17.97
CA PRO A 92 -12.46 6.10 -16.94
C PRO A 92 -12.34 5.00 -15.87
N MET A 93 -12.54 5.36 -14.62
CA MET A 93 -12.57 4.39 -13.52
C MET A 93 -13.73 3.40 -13.70
N GLN A 94 -13.41 2.12 -13.84
CA GLN A 94 -14.37 1.07 -14.19
C GLN A 94 -14.02 -0.27 -13.56
N HIS A 95 -14.92 -1.23 -13.67
CA HIS A 95 -14.67 -2.62 -13.33
C HIS A 95 -13.72 -3.26 -14.35
N LEU A 96 -12.94 -4.22 -13.88
CA LEU A 96 -12.13 -5.08 -14.73
C LEU A 96 -12.87 -6.41 -14.95
N SER A 97 -12.94 -6.86 -16.20
CA SER A 97 -13.36 -8.23 -16.52
C SER A 97 -12.14 -9.15 -16.42
N LEU A 98 -12.17 -10.13 -15.55
CA LEU A 98 -11.06 -11.06 -15.32
C LEU A 98 -11.54 -12.49 -15.57
N HIS A 99 -10.69 -13.30 -16.22
CA HIS A 99 -10.96 -14.72 -16.35
C HIS A 99 -10.97 -15.40 -14.98
N PRO A 100 -11.92 -16.31 -14.66
CA PRO A 100 -11.98 -16.97 -13.36
C PRO A 100 -10.67 -17.67 -12.94
N ALA A 101 -9.89 -18.18 -13.89
CA ALA A 101 -8.61 -18.83 -13.65
C ALA A 101 -7.41 -17.84 -13.62
N THR A 102 -7.64 -16.55 -13.41
CA THR A 102 -6.57 -15.55 -13.26
C THR A 102 -5.71 -15.89 -12.05
N CYS A 103 -4.39 -16.02 -12.24
CA CYS A 103 -3.48 -16.47 -11.20
C CYS A 103 -3.40 -15.53 -9.98
N ALA A 104 -3.62 -14.24 -10.17
CA ALA A 104 -3.71 -13.31 -9.06
C ALA A 104 -4.85 -13.63 -8.09
N LEU A 105 -5.98 -14.17 -8.59
CA LEU A 105 -7.15 -14.55 -7.78
C LEU A 105 -6.90 -15.84 -6.98
N HIS A 106 -6.09 -16.77 -7.52
CA HIS A 106 -5.86 -18.07 -6.90
C HIS A 106 -4.57 -18.16 -6.10
N TYR A 107 -3.50 -17.52 -6.58
CA TYR A 107 -2.15 -17.67 -6.03
C TYR A 107 -1.57 -16.36 -5.47
N GLY A 108 -2.36 -15.29 -5.44
CA GLY A 108 -1.92 -14.01 -4.93
C GLY A 108 -0.76 -13.39 -5.74
N ALA A 109 -0.64 -13.72 -7.03
CA ALA A 109 0.38 -13.18 -7.91
C ALA A 109 0.12 -11.70 -8.21
N ALA A 110 0.28 -10.87 -7.20
CA ALA A 110 0.06 -9.43 -7.26
C ALA A 110 1.01 -8.70 -6.31
N ALA A 111 1.52 -7.55 -6.75
CA ALA A 111 2.29 -6.62 -5.94
C ALA A 111 1.67 -5.21 -6.08
N PHE A 112 1.64 -4.46 -5.00
CA PHE A 112 1.04 -3.15 -5.03
C PHE A 112 1.87 -2.12 -4.30
N GLU A 113 1.58 -0.86 -4.57
CA GLU A 113 2.18 0.27 -3.88
C GLU A 113 1.11 1.20 -3.30
N GLY A 114 1.57 2.11 -2.49
CA GLY A 114 0.75 3.19 -1.99
C GLY A 114 1.60 4.45 -1.93
N THR A 115 1.16 5.49 -2.62
CA THR A 115 1.73 6.83 -2.49
C THR A 115 0.61 7.83 -2.25
N LYS A 116 0.95 9.07 -1.96
CA LYS A 116 -0.01 10.11 -1.64
C LYS A 116 0.26 11.34 -2.50
N ALA A 117 -0.82 11.90 -3.05
CA ALA A 117 -0.82 13.24 -3.61
C ALA A 117 -1.64 14.16 -2.71
N PHE A 118 -1.15 15.36 -2.46
CA PHE A 118 -1.85 16.36 -1.66
C PHE A 118 -1.58 17.78 -2.16
N ILE A 119 -2.45 18.71 -1.77
CA ILE A 119 -2.24 20.10 -1.98
C ILE A 119 -1.37 20.63 -0.85
N SER A 120 -0.19 21.15 -1.18
CA SER A 120 0.72 21.73 -0.20
C SER A 120 0.27 23.11 0.27
N ALA A 121 0.90 23.66 1.33
CA ALA A 121 0.68 25.01 1.80
C ALA A 121 0.94 26.06 0.71
N LYS A 122 1.80 25.76 -0.26
CA LYS A 122 2.07 26.59 -1.44
C LYS A 122 1.01 26.45 -2.55
N LYS A 123 -0.10 25.75 -2.29
CA LYS A 123 -1.17 25.45 -3.26
C LYS A 123 -0.69 24.68 -4.49
N ARG A 124 0.36 23.88 -4.33
CA ARG A 124 0.90 22.98 -5.36
C ARG A 124 0.40 21.56 -5.11
N VAL A 125 0.13 20.84 -6.18
CA VAL A 125 -0.09 19.37 -6.10
C VAL A 125 1.27 18.71 -6.02
N VAL A 126 1.48 17.88 -5.00
CA VAL A 126 2.77 17.27 -4.72
C VAL A 126 2.65 15.77 -4.46
N LEU A 127 3.68 15.03 -4.84
CA LEU A 127 3.97 13.65 -4.46
C LEU A 127 5.18 13.63 -3.53
N PHE A 128 5.27 12.60 -2.70
CA PHE A 128 6.41 12.40 -1.80
C PHE A 128 7.16 11.11 -2.13
N ARG A 129 8.41 11.24 -2.61
CA ARG A 129 9.35 10.14 -2.94
C ARG A 129 8.76 9.03 -3.83
N PRO A 130 8.03 9.33 -4.91
CA PRO A 130 7.37 8.29 -5.73
C PRO A 130 8.38 7.34 -6.39
N GLU A 131 9.61 7.76 -6.65
CA GLU A 131 10.70 6.93 -7.19
C GLU A 131 11.04 5.75 -6.28
N MET A 132 10.99 5.95 -4.97
CA MET A 132 11.24 4.89 -3.99
C MET A 132 10.12 3.83 -4.03
N ASN A 133 8.88 4.26 -4.26
CA ASN A 133 7.75 3.33 -4.46
C ASN A 133 7.94 2.54 -5.75
N ALA A 134 8.35 3.18 -6.86
CA ALA A 134 8.64 2.50 -8.12
C ALA A 134 9.71 1.41 -7.96
N ARG A 135 10.85 1.74 -7.34
CA ARG A 135 11.93 0.78 -7.06
C ARG A 135 11.47 -0.38 -6.14
N ARG A 136 10.64 -0.09 -5.14
CA ARG A 136 10.10 -1.12 -4.25
C ARG A 136 9.10 -2.02 -4.97
N LEU A 137 8.27 -1.50 -5.89
CA LEU A 137 7.42 -2.31 -6.75
C LEU A 137 8.24 -3.25 -7.61
N GLN A 138 9.34 -2.78 -8.22
CA GLN A 138 10.25 -3.62 -9.01
C GLN A 138 10.86 -4.75 -8.17
N LYS A 139 11.28 -4.47 -6.93
CA LYS A 139 11.78 -5.48 -6.00
C LYS A 139 10.71 -6.51 -5.66
N SER A 140 9.48 -6.06 -5.40
CA SER A 140 8.34 -6.93 -5.09
C SER A 140 7.96 -7.80 -6.29
N ALA A 141 7.90 -7.23 -7.49
CA ALA A 141 7.63 -7.94 -8.74
C ALA A 141 8.66 -9.05 -8.99
N ALA A 142 9.95 -8.71 -8.89
CA ALA A 142 11.04 -9.68 -9.10
C ALA A 142 10.95 -10.88 -8.14
N ARG A 143 10.54 -10.68 -6.88
CA ARG A 143 10.41 -11.75 -5.87
C ARG A 143 9.33 -12.78 -6.23
N VAL A 144 8.29 -12.36 -6.93
CA VAL A 144 7.16 -13.23 -7.33
C VAL A 144 7.14 -13.47 -8.85
N LEU A 145 8.29 -13.29 -9.50
CA LEU A 145 8.54 -13.58 -10.92
C LEU A 145 7.58 -12.81 -11.86
N MET A 146 7.26 -11.58 -11.51
CA MET A 146 6.55 -10.65 -12.40
C MET A 146 7.53 -9.66 -13.05
N PRO A 147 7.21 -9.12 -14.23
CA PRO A 147 8.05 -8.14 -14.91
C PRO A 147 8.20 -6.86 -14.10
N LYS A 148 9.37 -6.24 -14.20
CA LYS A 148 9.61 -4.94 -13.57
C LYS A 148 8.92 -3.84 -14.37
N VAL A 149 8.00 -3.13 -13.75
CA VAL A 149 7.45 -1.90 -14.32
C VAL A 149 8.58 -0.87 -14.43
N PRO A 150 8.84 -0.29 -15.62
CA PRO A 150 9.82 0.79 -15.75
C PRO A 150 9.54 1.93 -14.79
N ILE A 151 10.57 2.52 -14.21
CA ILE A 151 10.42 3.62 -13.23
C ILE A 151 9.69 4.80 -13.88
N GLU A 152 10.05 5.12 -15.11
CA GLU A 152 9.46 6.20 -15.91
C GLU A 152 7.95 5.97 -16.12
N MET A 153 7.55 4.76 -16.50
CA MET A 153 6.14 4.37 -16.67
C MET A 153 5.37 4.46 -15.34
N PHE A 154 5.97 4.03 -14.24
CA PHE A 154 5.36 4.16 -12.91
C PHE A 154 5.13 5.63 -12.55
N LEU A 155 6.13 6.48 -12.73
CA LEU A 155 6.07 7.91 -12.41
C LEU A 155 5.09 8.64 -13.31
N GLU A 156 5.09 8.34 -14.61
CA GLU A 156 4.11 8.85 -15.56
C GLU A 156 2.70 8.46 -15.16
N GLY A 157 2.45 7.16 -14.95
CA GLY A 157 1.14 6.66 -14.58
C GLY A 157 0.60 7.25 -13.28
N VAL A 158 1.45 7.41 -12.26
CA VAL A 158 1.07 8.09 -11.00
C VAL A 158 0.75 9.56 -11.27
N THR A 159 1.59 10.26 -12.02
CA THR A 159 1.43 11.68 -12.32
C THR A 159 0.13 11.92 -13.10
N GLU A 160 -0.11 11.17 -14.16
CA GLU A 160 -1.31 11.32 -14.99
C GLU A 160 -2.59 10.92 -14.24
N THR A 161 -2.54 9.87 -13.40
CA THR A 161 -3.67 9.53 -12.54
C THR A 161 -4.00 10.68 -11.58
N VAL A 162 -3.00 11.32 -10.98
CA VAL A 162 -3.22 12.45 -10.07
C VAL A 162 -3.75 13.68 -10.81
N ARG A 163 -3.19 14.02 -11.97
CA ARG A 163 -3.68 15.13 -12.81
C ARG A 163 -5.14 14.95 -13.20
N ALA A 164 -5.49 13.77 -13.69
CA ALA A 164 -6.83 13.44 -14.15
C ALA A 164 -7.88 13.39 -13.02
N ASN A 165 -7.43 13.25 -11.77
CA ASN A 165 -8.29 13.23 -10.59
C ASN A 165 -8.02 14.42 -9.64
N ARG A 166 -7.51 15.53 -10.17
CA ARG A 166 -7.12 16.70 -9.38
C ARG A 166 -8.24 17.23 -8.48
N GLU A 167 -9.47 17.20 -8.97
CA GLU A 167 -10.65 17.66 -8.21
C GLU A 167 -10.96 16.79 -6.98
N ALA A 168 -10.50 15.52 -6.99
CA ALA A 168 -10.65 14.59 -5.88
C ALA A 168 -9.54 14.74 -4.81
N ILE A 169 -8.56 15.63 -5.00
CA ILE A 169 -7.55 15.89 -3.97
C ILE A 169 -8.17 16.78 -2.90
N PRO A 170 -8.22 16.34 -1.63
CA PRO A 170 -8.73 17.18 -0.55
C PRO A 170 -7.96 18.52 -0.45
N PRO A 171 -8.65 19.63 -0.19
CA PRO A 171 -8.00 20.93 -0.06
C PRO A 171 -7.04 20.96 1.13
N TYR A 172 -5.99 21.75 1.02
CA TYR A 172 -5.11 22.01 2.15
C TYR A 172 -5.86 22.75 3.26
N ARG A 173 -5.83 22.20 4.46
CA ARG A 173 -6.33 22.81 5.70
C ARG A 173 -5.27 22.60 6.76
N GLU A 174 -4.67 23.66 7.26
CA GLU A 174 -3.56 23.60 8.20
C GLU A 174 -3.90 22.78 9.46
N GLU A 175 -5.10 22.94 9.97
CA GLU A 175 -5.60 22.24 11.15
C GLU A 175 -5.57 20.72 11.00
N ASN A 176 -5.79 20.18 9.79
CA ASN A 176 -5.74 18.72 9.54
C ASN A 176 -4.32 18.15 9.65
N TRP A 177 -3.32 19.00 9.51
CA TRP A 177 -1.91 18.62 9.53
C TRP A 177 -1.20 19.04 10.82
N ALA A 178 -1.90 19.54 11.80
CA ALA A 178 -1.36 19.82 13.13
C ALA A 178 -1.17 18.51 13.92
N TRP A 179 -0.14 18.47 14.79
CA TRP A 179 0.10 17.30 15.64
C TRP A 179 -1.12 16.92 16.50
N GLN A 180 -1.91 17.89 16.92
CA GLN A 180 -3.09 17.69 17.77
C GLN A 180 -4.21 16.95 17.04
N THR A 181 -4.39 17.23 15.78
CA THR A 181 -5.45 16.63 14.96
C THR A 181 -4.97 15.41 14.20
N ARG A 182 -3.71 15.41 13.72
CA ARG A 182 -3.09 14.31 12.92
C ARG A 182 -4.05 13.62 11.95
N ASN A 183 -4.87 14.43 11.28
CA ASN A 183 -5.87 13.94 10.32
C ASN A 183 -5.54 14.36 8.88
N PRO A 184 -4.35 13.99 8.37
CA PRO A 184 -3.94 14.37 7.03
C PRO A 184 -4.89 13.78 5.99
N GLN A 185 -5.49 14.65 5.19
CA GLN A 185 -6.31 14.29 4.05
C GLN A 185 -5.47 14.36 2.78
N CYS A 186 -5.65 13.40 1.90
CA CYS A 186 -4.88 13.30 0.66
C CYS A 186 -5.60 12.46 -0.39
N LEU A 187 -5.16 12.52 -1.63
CA LEU A 187 -5.49 11.53 -2.64
C LEU A 187 -4.50 10.36 -2.50
N TYR A 188 -4.98 9.22 -2.03
CA TYR A 188 -4.19 8.01 -1.94
C TYR A 188 -4.15 7.33 -3.31
N VAL A 189 -2.97 7.13 -3.84
CA VAL A 189 -2.72 6.53 -5.15
C VAL A 189 -2.26 5.10 -4.97
N ARG A 190 -2.94 4.17 -5.64
CA ARG A 190 -2.71 2.73 -5.54
C ARG A 190 -2.23 2.14 -6.87
N PRO A 191 -0.92 2.07 -7.13
CA PRO A 191 -0.36 1.23 -8.17
C PRO A 191 -0.51 -0.25 -7.82
N LEU A 192 -0.96 -1.06 -8.76
CA LEU A 192 -1.13 -2.50 -8.64
C LEU A 192 -0.58 -3.18 -9.89
N LEU A 193 0.32 -4.12 -9.70
CA LEU A 193 0.80 -5.05 -10.72
C LEU A 193 0.26 -6.43 -10.40
N MET A 194 -0.38 -7.08 -11.36
CA MET A 194 -0.95 -8.41 -11.17
C MET A 194 -0.74 -9.31 -12.38
N GLY A 195 -0.49 -10.59 -12.12
CA GLY A 195 -0.53 -11.60 -13.15
C GLY A 195 -1.98 -11.88 -13.56
N HIS A 196 -2.22 -11.92 -14.86
CA HIS A 196 -3.55 -12.15 -15.40
C HIS A 196 -3.53 -13.22 -16.51
N GLY A 197 -4.71 -13.52 -17.07
CA GLY A 197 -4.87 -14.64 -18.02
C GLY A 197 -5.13 -15.98 -17.34
N PRO A 198 -5.65 -16.95 -18.09
CA PRO A 198 -6.07 -18.23 -17.54
C PRO A 198 -4.88 -19.13 -17.19
N GLN A 199 -4.86 -19.60 -15.95
CA GLN A 199 -3.80 -20.47 -15.45
C GLN A 199 -4.32 -21.39 -14.35
N LEU A 200 -4.19 -22.72 -14.53
CA LEU A 200 -4.59 -23.69 -13.51
C LEU A 200 -3.43 -24.09 -12.60
N GLY A 201 -2.24 -24.35 -13.16
CA GLY A 201 -1.07 -24.76 -12.40
C GLY A 201 -0.32 -23.58 -11.75
N VAL A 202 0.37 -23.82 -10.63
CA VAL A 202 1.22 -22.83 -9.96
C VAL A 202 2.49 -22.60 -10.77
N ARG A 203 2.55 -21.46 -11.44
CA ARG A 203 3.69 -20.99 -12.24
C ARG A 203 3.62 -19.47 -12.41
N PRO A 204 4.69 -18.79 -12.85
CA PRO A 204 4.62 -17.39 -13.22
C PRO A 204 3.55 -17.13 -14.28
N ALA A 205 2.83 -16.02 -14.16
CA ALA A 205 1.87 -15.62 -15.17
C ALA A 205 2.58 -15.28 -16.48
N LYS A 206 1.93 -15.54 -17.63
CA LYS A 206 2.43 -15.09 -18.92
C LYS A 206 2.15 -13.61 -19.14
N ASP A 207 0.94 -13.17 -18.81
CA ASP A 207 0.49 -11.80 -19.01
C ASP A 207 0.32 -11.07 -17.69
N HIS A 208 0.53 -9.77 -17.71
CA HIS A 208 0.48 -8.94 -16.53
C HIS A 208 -0.27 -7.65 -16.80
N LEU A 209 -1.01 -7.20 -15.80
CA LEU A 209 -1.73 -5.95 -15.82
C LEU A 209 -1.11 -5.02 -14.78
N PHE A 210 -0.72 -3.82 -15.21
CA PHE A 210 -0.34 -2.73 -14.33
C PHE A 210 -1.40 -1.65 -14.39
N LEU A 211 -1.98 -1.33 -13.23
CA LEU A 211 -3.01 -0.31 -13.12
C LEU A 211 -2.74 0.61 -11.94
N ILE A 212 -3.21 1.84 -12.06
CA ILE A 212 -3.12 2.83 -10.99
C ILE A 212 -4.48 3.48 -10.85
N TYR A 213 -5.06 3.39 -9.65
CA TYR A 213 -6.24 4.14 -9.28
C TYR A 213 -5.98 4.99 -8.05
N ALA A 214 -6.89 5.91 -7.76
CA ALA A 214 -6.75 6.80 -6.63
C ALA A 214 -8.05 6.91 -5.84
N SER A 215 -7.96 7.29 -4.57
CA SER A 215 -9.10 7.55 -3.70
C SER A 215 -8.77 8.66 -2.72
N PRO A 216 -9.63 9.66 -2.52
CA PRO A 216 -9.47 10.61 -1.43
C PRO A 216 -9.66 9.90 -0.10
N VAL A 217 -8.74 10.13 0.84
CA VAL A 217 -8.74 9.48 2.15
C VAL A 217 -8.28 10.45 3.23
N ARG A 218 -8.56 10.10 4.49
CA ARG A 218 -7.96 10.72 5.67
C ARG A 218 -6.96 9.78 6.36
N SER A 219 -6.55 10.13 7.57
CA SER A 219 -5.67 9.29 8.39
C SER A 219 -6.19 7.85 8.50
N TYR A 220 -5.29 6.90 8.38
CA TYR A 220 -5.60 5.45 8.51
C TYR A 220 -5.81 5.03 9.97
N TYR A 221 -5.03 5.61 10.88
CA TYR A 221 -5.06 5.32 12.31
C TYR A 221 -5.69 6.46 13.11
N PRO A 222 -6.18 6.18 14.34
CA PRO A 222 -6.83 7.19 15.17
C PRO A 222 -5.84 8.28 15.63
N VAL A 223 -6.38 9.50 15.76
CA VAL A 223 -5.61 10.67 16.19
C VAL A 223 -5.16 10.58 17.65
N GLU A 224 -5.88 9.85 18.48
CA GLU A 224 -5.55 9.61 19.89
C GLU A 224 -4.32 8.72 20.07
N GLY A 225 -3.82 8.15 18.98
CA GLY A 225 -2.77 7.14 18.98
C GLY A 225 -3.34 5.72 19.03
N MET A 226 -2.48 4.75 18.81
CA MET A 226 -2.88 3.35 18.71
C MET A 226 -2.72 2.60 20.01
N SER A 227 -3.71 1.77 20.36
CA SER A 227 -3.59 0.65 21.28
C SER A 227 -3.33 -0.62 20.47
N VAL A 228 -2.28 -1.37 20.79
CA VAL A 228 -1.85 -2.51 19.99
C VAL A 228 -1.67 -3.77 20.81
N LEU A 229 -1.94 -4.92 20.16
CA LEU A 229 -1.72 -6.24 20.72
C LEU A 229 -0.45 -6.84 20.12
N ILE A 230 0.49 -7.32 20.95
CA ILE A 230 1.54 -8.24 20.50
C ILE A 230 1.02 -9.66 20.66
N THR A 231 0.79 -10.34 19.52
CA THR A 231 0.37 -11.75 19.51
C THR A 231 1.59 -12.68 19.48
N ARG A 232 1.46 -13.85 20.12
CA ARG A 232 2.47 -14.91 20.11
C ARG A 232 2.09 -16.08 19.19
N SER A 233 0.86 -16.11 18.72
CA SER A 233 0.30 -17.25 17.98
C SER A 233 0.27 -17.03 16.46
N PHE A 234 0.43 -15.78 16.01
CA PHE A 234 0.43 -15.46 14.59
C PHE A 234 1.71 -14.71 14.23
N HIS A 235 2.24 -15.03 13.06
CA HIS A 235 3.39 -14.37 12.48
C HIS A 235 3.00 -13.79 11.12
N ARG A 236 3.48 -12.57 10.84
CA ARG A 236 3.23 -11.89 9.57
C ARG A 236 4.07 -12.47 8.44
N ALA A 237 5.29 -12.86 8.77
CA ALA A 237 6.30 -13.33 7.82
C ALA A 237 7.25 -14.32 8.48
N ALA A 238 7.99 -15.07 7.65
CA ALA A 238 9.05 -15.97 8.08
C ALA A 238 10.28 -15.79 7.18
N PRO A 239 11.50 -16.14 7.65
CA PRO A 239 12.70 -16.14 6.83
C PRO A 239 12.52 -16.97 5.55
N GLY A 240 13.01 -16.44 4.42
CA GLY A 240 12.83 -17.07 3.11
C GLY A 240 11.44 -16.84 2.47
N GLY A 241 10.49 -16.29 3.22
CA GLY A 241 9.16 -15.88 2.72
C GLY A 241 9.17 -14.60 1.90
N THR A 242 8.01 -13.97 1.78
CA THR A 242 7.79 -12.74 0.99
C THR A 242 7.65 -11.48 1.85
N GLY A 243 7.92 -11.55 3.16
CA GLY A 243 7.67 -10.49 4.13
C GLY A 243 8.29 -9.13 3.79
N ASN A 244 9.47 -9.12 3.17
CA ASN A 244 10.17 -7.90 2.76
C ASN A 244 9.73 -7.34 1.39
N THR A 245 8.64 -7.85 0.84
CA THR A 245 8.04 -7.40 -0.42
C THR A 245 6.60 -6.97 -0.21
N LYS A 246 6.11 -6.11 -1.09
CA LYS A 246 4.74 -5.58 -1.00
C LYS A 246 3.80 -6.38 -1.90
N THR A 247 3.69 -7.68 -1.64
CA THR A 247 2.80 -8.61 -2.35
C THR A 247 1.44 -8.71 -1.66
N ALA A 248 0.39 -8.93 -2.42
CA ALA A 248 -0.98 -9.05 -1.90
C ALA A 248 -1.11 -10.18 -0.86
N SER A 249 -0.44 -11.31 -1.09
CA SER A 249 -0.46 -12.49 -0.22
C SER A 249 0.02 -12.23 1.22
N ASN A 250 0.91 -11.26 1.44
CA ASN A 250 1.41 -10.94 2.79
C ASN A 250 0.33 -10.37 3.73
N TYR A 251 -0.74 -9.82 3.18
CA TYR A 251 -1.77 -9.12 3.98
C TYR A 251 -2.89 -10.04 4.45
N VAL A 252 -3.08 -11.17 3.77
CA VAL A 252 -4.17 -12.13 4.10
C VAL A 252 -3.94 -12.78 5.46
N SER A 253 -2.69 -13.13 5.79
CA SER A 253 -2.34 -13.74 7.08
C SER A 253 -2.66 -12.86 8.29
N GLY A 254 -2.68 -11.55 8.10
CA GLY A 254 -3.01 -10.58 9.15
C GLY A 254 -4.51 -10.37 9.40
N LEU A 255 -5.41 -10.89 8.56
CA LEU A 255 -6.84 -10.61 8.67
C LEU A 255 -7.44 -11.16 9.96
N LEU A 256 -7.22 -12.43 10.26
CA LEU A 256 -7.77 -13.07 11.47
C LEU A 256 -7.24 -12.42 12.76
N PRO A 257 -5.90 -12.32 12.98
CA PRO A 257 -5.37 -11.71 14.19
C PRO A 257 -5.82 -10.25 14.37
N THR A 258 -5.90 -9.47 13.30
CA THR A 258 -6.40 -8.08 13.37
C THR A 258 -7.87 -8.03 13.75
N GLN A 259 -8.72 -8.93 13.22
CA GLN A 259 -10.13 -8.98 13.60
C GLN A 259 -10.34 -9.42 15.06
N LEU A 260 -9.53 -10.34 15.56
CA LEU A 260 -9.53 -10.72 16.97
C LEU A 260 -9.12 -9.53 17.85
N ALA A 261 -8.01 -8.89 17.53
CA ALA A 261 -7.51 -7.72 18.25
C ALA A 261 -8.54 -6.59 18.32
N ARG A 262 -9.24 -6.28 17.22
CA ARG A 262 -10.31 -5.28 17.17
C ARG A 262 -11.52 -5.60 18.06
N ARG A 263 -11.65 -6.84 18.55
CA ARG A 263 -12.67 -7.26 19.50
C ARG A 263 -12.12 -7.45 20.91
N GLY A 264 -10.84 -7.14 21.16
CA GLY A 264 -10.19 -7.33 22.45
C GLY A 264 -9.73 -8.78 22.70
N TYR A 265 -9.58 -9.59 21.65
CA TYR A 265 -9.18 -11.00 21.77
C TYR A 265 -7.76 -11.21 21.25
N ASP A 266 -7.06 -12.19 21.82
CA ASP A 266 -5.87 -12.82 21.27
C ASP A 266 -6.13 -14.31 21.04
N TRP A 267 -5.27 -14.99 20.33
CA TRP A 267 -5.31 -16.43 20.09
C TRP A 267 -4.35 -17.13 21.06
N VAL A 268 -4.88 -17.84 22.03
CA VAL A 268 -4.09 -18.49 23.08
C VAL A 268 -4.45 -19.97 23.15
N GLU A 269 -3.44 -20.85 23.09
CA GLU A 269 -3.64 -22.30 23.18
C GLU A 269 -4.73 -22.86 22.24
N GLY A 270 -4.70 -22.41 20.97
CA GLY A 270 -5.60 -22.90 19.94
C GLY A 270 -7.03 -22.34 19.95
N LYS A 271 -7.31 -21.30 20.76
CA LYS A 271 -8.64 -20.68 20.86
C LYS A 271 -8.58 -19.16 21.07
N PRO A 272 -9.62 -18.41 20.66
CA PRO A 272 -9.72 -16.99 20.97
C PRO A 272 -9.98 -16.79 22.47
N VAL A 273 -9.19 -15.93 23.12
CA VAL A 273 -9.30 -15.55 24.52
C VAL A 273 -9.46 -14.04 24.61
N GLN A 274 -10.46 -13.58 25.35
CA GLN A 274 -10.61 -12.15 25.60
C GLN A 274 -9.49 -11.68 26.54
N VAL A 275 -8.73 -10.67 26.10
CA VAL A 275 -7.58 -10.11 26.81
C VAL A 275 -7.77 -8.63 27.13
N SER A 276 -8.80 -8.02 26.58
CA SER A 276 -9.15 -6.62 26.84
C SER A 276 -10.65 -6.39 26.61
N ASP A 277 -11.26 -5.52 27.44
CA ASP A 277 -12.63 -5.02 27.23
C ASP A 277 -12.67 -3.91 26.16
N LYS A 278 -11.51 -3.40 25.76
CA LYS A 278 -11.39 -2.37 24.73
C LYS A 278 -10.73 -2.95 23.47
N PRO A 279 -11.12 -2.48 22.27
CA PRO A 279 -10.51 -2.90 21.03
C PRO A 279 -9.04 -2.44 20.95
N PHE A 280 -8.21 -3.25 20.29
CA PHE A 280 -6.91 -2.83 19.80
C PHE A 280 -7.05 -2.31 18.34
N ASN A 281 -6.21 -1.38 17.97
CA ASN A 281 -6.24 -0.78 16.62
C ASN A 281 -5.52 -1.66 15.59
N ASP A 282 -4.45 -2.36 16.01
CA ASP A 282 -3.66 -3.23 15.13
C ASP A 282 -2.90 -4.28 15.97
N VAL A 283 -2.28 -5.22 15.27
CA VAL A 283 -1.40 -6.26 15.82
C VAL A 283 0.05 -5.93 15.49
N LEU A 284 0.91 -6.01 16.49
CA LEU A 284 2.36 -5.98 16.34
C LEU A 284 2.88 -7.42 16.38
N TYR A 285 3.61 -7.82 15.35
CA TYR A 285 4.09 -9.20 15.20
C TYR A 285 5.50 -9.37 15.74
N LEU A 286 5.76 -10.58 16.23
CA LEU A 286 7.08 -11.06 16.59
C LEU A 286 7.66 -11.92 15.45
N ASP A 287 8.97 -12.10 15.47
CA ASP A 287 9.69 -12.97 14.54
C ASP A 287 9.20 -14.43 14.63
N ALA A 288 9.14 -15.13 13.51
CA ALA A 288 8.62 -16.49 13.44
C ALA A 288 9.62 -17.56 13.90
N VAL A 289 10.87 -17.19 14.20
CA VAL A 289 11.92 -18.16 14.60
C VAL A 289 11.99 -18.28 16.12
N HIS A 290 12.13 -17.15 16.81
CA HIS A 290 12.31 -17.10 18.28
C HIS A 290 11.04 -16.69 19.00
N ASN A 291 10.11 -16.03 18.29
CA ASN A 291 8.87 -15.46 18.84
C ASN A 291 9.15 -14.46 19.99
N GLN A 292 10.21 -13.67 19.84
CA GLN A 292 10.72 -12.76 20.86
C GLN A 292 11.15 -11.40 20.34
N TYR A 293 11.47 -11.29 19.05
CA TYR A 293 11.92 -10.05 18.45
C TYR A 293 10.78 -9.34 17.71
N ILE A 294 10.66 -8.05 17.96
CA ILE A 294 9.68 -7.20 17.27
C ILE A 294 9.98 -7.15 15.79
N GLU A 295 8.96 -7.32 14.97
CA GLU A 295 9.02 -7.09 13.54
C GLU A 295 8.26 -5.81 13.14
N GLU A 296 7.05 -5.92 12.63
CA GLU A 296 6.25 -4.78 12.21
C GLU A 296 4.75 -5.02 12.44
N PHE A 297 3.94 -3.99 12.22
CA PHE A 297 2.48 -4.08 12.27
C PHE A 297 1.92 -4.73 11.00
N SER A 298 0.60 -4.93 10.96
CA SER A 298 -0.08 -5.45 9.77
C SER A 298 0.16 -4.59 8.51
N GLY A 299 0.26 -3.27 8.65
CA GLY A 299 0.38 -2.35 7.52
C GLY A 299 1.40 -1.21 7.68
N ALA A 300 2.21 -1.22 8.74
CA ALA A 300 3.18 -0.16 9.05
C ALA A 300 4.43 -0.72 9.72
N THR A 301 5.56 -0.02 9.60
CA THR A 301 6.82 -0.40 10.26
C THR A 301 6.89 0.14 11.69
N PHE A 302 7.55 -0.59 12.56
CA PHE A 302 7.73 -0.26 13.97
C PHE A 302 8.98 0.59 14.20
N LEU A 303 8.87 1.61 15.08
CA LEU A 303 9.99 2.42 15.57
C LEU A 303 9.80 2.71 17.05
N ALA A 304 10.91 2.82 17.77
CA ALA A 304 10.96 3.15 19.18
C ALA A 304 12.02 4.21 19.45
N VAL A 305 11.85 4.97 20.55
CA VAL A 305 12.87 5.87 21.05
C VAL A 305 13.29 5.38 22.43
N SER A 306 14.59 5.15 22.61
CA SER A 306 15.12 4.75 23.92
C SER A 306 15.06 5.90 24.93
N THR A 307 15.18 5.58 26.22
CA THR A 307 15.31 6.59 27.29
C THR A 307 16.56 7.46 27.16
N GLU A 308 17.56 6.98 26.39
CA GLU A 308 18.77 7.74 26.02
C GLU A 308 18.54 8.66 24.80
N GLY A 309 17.34 8.67 24.20
CA GLY A 309 17.00 9.49 23.03
C GLY A 309 17.44 8.91 21.68
N LYS A 310 17.83 7.63 21.61
CA LYS A 310 18.18 6.97 20.34
C LYS A 310 16.93 6.47 19.63
N LEU A 311 16.85 6.63 18.31
CA LEU A 311 15.84 6.00 17.48
C LEU A 311 16.23 4.56 17.16
N ILE A 312 15.37 3.61 17.50
CA ILE A 312 15.59 2.18 17.26
C ILE A 312 14.50 1.66 16.32
N THR A 313 14.89 0.88 15.33
CA THR A 313 13.94 0.18 14.46
C THR A 313 14.41 -1.24 14.20
N PRO A 314 13.51 -2.24 14.22
CA PRO A 314 13.86 -3.62 13.93
C PRO A 314 14.52 -3.77 12.56
N GLN A 315 15.50 -4.65 12.47
CA GLN A 315 16.15 -5.07 11.24
C GLN A 315 16.00 -6.56 11.07
N SER A 316 15.33 -6.97 9.97
CA SER A 316 15.14 -8.35 9.59
C SER A 316 14.86 -8.44 8.09
N ASP A 317 15.17 -9.58 7.47
CA ASP A 317 14.85 -9.87 6.07
C ASP A 317 13.35 -10.13 5.84
N THR A 318 12.56 -10.18 6.91
CA THR A 318 11.10 -10.35 6.89
C THR A 318 10.35 -9.02 6.89
N ILE A 319 11.01 -7.90 7.19
CA ILE A 319 10.39 -6.58 7.33
C ILE A 319 10.41 -5.84 5.99
N LEU A 320 9.26 -5.21 5.67
CA LEU A 320 9.15 -4.38 4.46
C LEU A 320 10.08 -3.15 4.55
N PRO A 321 10.90 -2.86 3.51
CA PRO A 321 11.67 -1.62 3.45
C PRO A 321 10.74 -0.42 3.24
N GLY A 322 10.30 0.17 4.35
CA GLY A 322 9.33 1.26 4.38
C GLY A 322 9.93 2.58 3.90
N VAL A 323 9.30 3.23 2.89
CA VAL A 323 9.75 4.55 2.40
C VAL A 323 9.64 5.61 3.51
N THR A 324 8.55 5.60 4.26
CA THR A 324 8.38 6.52 5.40
C THR A 324 9.36 6.22 6.53
N ARG A 325 9.63 4.93 6.82
CA ARG A 325 10.65 4.53 7.81
C ARG A 325 12.02 5.08 7.42
N ASP A 326 12.43 4.92 6.17
CA ASP A 326 13.69 5.45 5.64
C ASP A 326 13.76 6.98 5.77
N SER A 327 12.68 7.69 5.43
CA SER A 327 12.60 9.13 5.61
C SER A 327 12.73 9.54 7.08
N VAL A 328 12.05 8.85 8.01
CA VAL A 328 12.12 9.13 9.44
C VAL A 328 13.53 8.90 10.00
N MET A 329 14.23 7.84 9.57
CA MET A 329 15.61 7.59 9.97
C MET A 329 16.57 8.70 9.48
N THR A 330 16.42 9.12 8.23
CA THR A 330 17.19 10.24 7.65
C THR A 330 16.95 11.54 8.42
N LEU A 331 15.68 11.84 8.74
CA LEU A 331 15.32 13.03 9.51
C LEU A 331 15.86 12.97 10.97
N ALA A 332 15.83 11.80 11.59
CA ALA A 332 16.40 11.60 12.93
C ALA A 332 17.89 11.92 12.93
N GLN A 333 18.64 11.39 11.96
CA GLN A 333 20.07 11.68 11.82
C GLN A 333 20.35 13.18 11.58
N ALA A 334 19.54 13.83 10.74
CA ALA A 334 19.66 15.28 10.52
C ALA A 334 19.34 16.11 11.78
N LEU A 335 18.56 15.57 12.70
CA LEU A 335 18.29 16.17 14.01
C LEU A 335 19.34 15.82 15.08
N GLY A 336 20.42 15.12 14.73
CA GLY A 336 21.44 14.66 15.65
C GLY A 336 21.01 13.46 16.52
N ILE A 337 19.92 12.78 16.17
CA ILE A 337 19.44 11.60 16.88
C ILE A 337 20.15 10.35 16.31
N SER A 338 20.82 9.59 17.17
CA SER A 338 21.44 8.33 16.79
C SER A 338 20.37 7.32 16.35
N VAL A 339 20.63 6.60 15.27
CA VAL A 339 19.70 5.61 14.70
C VAL A 339 20.33 4.21 14.79
N GLU A 340 19.64 3.30 15.46
CA GLU A 340 20.01 1.90 15.58
C GLU A 340 19.06 1.02 14.79
N GLN A 341 19.59 0.25 13.85
CA GLN A 341 18.87 -0.80 13.14
C GLN A 341 19.38 -2.15 13.66
N ARG A 342 18.59 -2.82 14.48
CA ARG A 342 18.96 -4.07 15.14
C ARG A 342 17.74 -4.91 15.53
N PRO A 343 17.90 -6.21 15.81
CA PRO A 343 16.87 -6.96 16.50
C PRO A 343 16.47 -6.26 17.81
N LEU A 344 15.17 -6.18 18.07
CA LEU A 344 14.63 -5.52 19.27
C LEU A 344 13.77 -6.52 20.03
N HIS A 345 14.25 -6.94 21.20
CA HIS A 345 13.54 -7.93 22.02
C HIS A 345 12.25 -7.33 22.60
N VAL A 346 11.18 -8.11 22.69
CA VAL A 346 9.88 -7.65 23.21
C VAL A 346 9.97 -7.15 24.65
N ASP A 347 10.76 -7.79 25.49
CA ASP A 347 10.95 -7.35 26.88
C ASP A 347 11.62 -5.97 26.97
N GLU A 348 12.50 -5.63 26.01
CA GLU A 348 13.06 -4.29 25.93
C GLU A 348 11.97 -3.26 25.62
N VAL A 349 11.06 -3.59 24.72
CA VAL A 349 9.92 -2.71 24.39
C VAL A 349 8.94 -2.61 25.55
N MET A 350 8.80 -3.65 26.37
CA MET A 350 7.93 -3.65 27.54
C MET A 350 8.58 -3.01 28.79
N ASP A 351 9.88 -2.70 28.78
CA ASP A 351 10.59 -2.06 29.89
C ASP A 351 10.59 -0.53 29.75
N GLU A 352 9.93 0.17 30.69
CA GLU A 352 9.84 1.63 30.71
C GLU A 352 11.19 2.33 30.98
N LYS A 353 12.16 1.63 31.54
CA LYS A 353 13.50 2.14 31.76
C LYS A 353 14.38 2.11 30.51
N ARG A 354 13.96 1.42 29.47
CA ARG A 354 14.71 1.24 28.22
C ARG A 354 14.12 2.00 27.05
N ILE A 355 12.80 1.93 26.86
CA ILE A 355 12.10 2.59 25.77
C ILE A 355 11.18 3.69 26.32
N ALA A 356 11.30 4.90 25.79
CA ALA A 356 10.51 6.07 26.19
C ALA A 356 9.29 6.27 25.27
N GLU A 357 9.46 6.10 23.96
CA GLU A 357 8.43 6.36 22.96
C GLU A 357 8.32 5.20 21.97
N VAL A 358 7.12 4.95 21.46
CA VAL A 358 6.86 3.97 20.40
C VAL A 358 5.90 4.56 19.40
N PHE A 359 6.16 4.33 18.11
CA PHE A 359 5.30 4.77 17.03
C PHE A 359 5.43 3.85 15.81
N CYS A 360 4.50 3.96 14.89
CA CYS A 360 4.62 3.32 13.59
C CYS A 360 4.80 4.35 12.47
N ALA A 361 5.40 3.91 11.36
CA ALA A 361 5.56 4.72 10.17
C ALA A 361 5.14 3.97 8.91
N GLY A 362 4.49 4.68 7.99
CA GLY A 362 4.06 4.13 6.70
C GLY A 362 3.35 5.18 5.85
N ASN A 363 3.16 4.91 4.56
CA ASN A 363 2.50 5.88 3.69
C ASN A 363 1.06 6.19 4.15
N ALA A 364 0.30 5.18 4.58
CA ALA A 364 -1.04 5.39 5.13
C ALA A 364 -0.98 5.98 6.54
N ALA A 365 -0.08 5.47 7.38
CA ALA A 365 0.07 5.82 8.79
C ALA A 365 0.73 7.19 9.02
N VAL A 366 1.56 7.68 8.08
CA VAL A 366 2.51 8.80 8.28
C VAL A 366 3.48 8.45 9.42
N VAL A 367 3.39 9.09 10.56
CA VAL A 367 3.99 8.74 11.85
C VAL A 367 2.87 8.74 12.87
N THR A 368 2.49 7.56 13.36
CA THR A 368 1.38 7.41 14.30
C THR A 368 1.89 6.92 15.65
N PRO A 369 1.64 7.64 16.75
CA PRO A 369 2.08 7.25 18.08
C PRO A 369 1.34 6.00 18.58
N ILE A 370 2.03 5.18 19.38
CA ILE A 370 1.46 4.07 20.13
C ILE A 370 1.26 4.54 21.56
N VAL A 371 0.04 4.45 22.06
CA VAL A 371 -0.32 4.87 23.42
C VAL A 371 -0.43 3.69 24.41
N SER A 372 -0.61 2.48 23.88
CA SER A 372 -0.55 1.27 24.72
C SER A 372 -0.15 0.04 23.91
N ILE A 373 0.55 -0.88 24.59
CA ILE A 373 0.92 -2.21 24.09
C ILE A 373 0.47 -3.24 25.10
N TYR A 374 -0.30 -4.22 24.65
CA TYR A 374 -0.63 -5.41 25.44
C TYR A 374 0.25 -6.58 25.00
N TYR A 375 0.88 -7.26 25.96
CA TYR A 375 1.69 -8.46 25.75
C TYR A 375 1.69 -9.35 26.97
N GLY A 376 1.37 -10.64 26.83
CA GLY A 376 1.51 -11.65 27.87
C GLY A 376 0.83 -11.32 29.20
N GLY A 377 -0.37 -10.77 29.17
CA GLY A 377 -1.14 -10.39 30.37
C GLY A 377 -0.78 -9.02 30.93
N LYS A 378 0.15 -8.28 30.33
CA LYS A 378 0.61 -6.97 30.80
C LYS A 378 0.29 -5.89 29.76
N THR A 379 -0.13 -4.72 30.23
CA THR A 379 -0.31 -3.53 29.40
C THR A 379 0.72 -2.48 29.77
N ARG A 380 1.52 -2.07 28.79
CA ARG A 380 2.38 -0.90 28.90
C ARG A 380 1.68 0.30 28.26
N LYS A 381 1.69 1.46 28.94
CA LYS A 381 1.11 2.71 28.44
C LYS A 381 2.19 3.73 28.14
N PHE A 382 1.95 4.56 27.12
CA PHE A 382 2.79 5.69 26.74
C PHE A 382 1.93 6.97 26.80
N GLN A 383 2.48 8.02 27.37
CA GLN A 383 1.77 9.30 27.52
C GLN A 383 2.02 10.15 26.28
N LEU A 384 0.95 10.49 25.56
CA LEU A 384 1.03 11.19 24.27
C LEU A 384 1.76 12.54 24.36
N GLU A 385 1.60 13.24 25.47
CA GLU A 385 2.27 14.51 25.77
C GLU A 385 3.79 14.39 25.98
N LYS A 386 4.29 13.20 26.28
CA LYS A 386 5.72 12.90 26.47
C LYS A 386 6.42 12.40 25.20
N LEU A 387 5.72 12.23 24.10
CA LEU A 387 6.28 11.73 22.83
C LEU A 387 6.97 12.86 22.04
N HIS A 388 8.01 13.45 22.64
CA HIS A 388 8.68 14.63 22.08
C HIS A 388 9.42 14.35 20.79
N THR A 389 10.14 13.22 20.73
CA THR A 389 10.91 12.83 19.54
C THR A 389 9.97 12.42 18.41
N THR A 390 8.95 11.62 18.70
CA THR A 390 7.92 11.22 17.72
C THR A 390 7.25 12.44 17.11
N ARG A 391 6.84 13.41 17.93
CA ARG A 391 6.25 14.67 17.47
C ARG A 391 7.22 15.45 16.57
N ARG A 392 8.46 15.61 16.99
CA ARG A 392 9.49 16.33 16.22
C ARG A 392 9.73 15.71 14.84
N LEU A 393 9.79 14.37 14.78
CA LEU A 393 9.94 13.61 13.52
C LEU A 393 8.69 13.76 12.63
N TRP A 394 7.50 13.72 13.22
CA TRP A 394 6.24 13.97 12.51
C TRP A 394 6.20 15.40 11.92
N ASP A 395 6.50 16.43 12.72
CA ASP A 395 6.53 17.83 12.31
C ASP A 395 7.55 18.08 11.17
N MET A 396 8.70 17.43 11.21
CA MET A 396 9.71 17.51 10.15
C MET A 396 9.22 16.85 8.86
N LEU A 397 8.76 15.61 8.94
CA LEU A 397 8.29 14.85 7.78
C LEU A 397 7.13 15.55 7.09
N VAL A 398 6.11 15.92 7.85
CA VAL A 398 4.91 16.58 7.34
C VAL A 398 5.23 17.97 6.82
N GLY A 399 6.10 18.71 7.50
CA GLY A 399 6.54 20.02 7.04
C GLY A 399 7.22 20.00 5.68
N ILE A 400 8.06 18.99 5.41
CA ILE A 400 8.66 18.77 4.08
C ILE A 400 7.58 18.38 3.08
N GLN A 401 6.72 17.41 3.41
CA GLN A 401 5.63 16.97 2.52
C GLN A 401 4.72 18.11 2.08
N LEU A 402 4.40 19.02 2.99
CA LEU A 402 3.51 20.16 2.74
C LEU A 402 4.24 21.42 2.24
N GLN A 403 5.55 21.37 2.06
CA GLN A 403 6.38 22.52 1.67
C GLN A 403 6.29 23.72 2.66
N THR A 404 5.98 23.44 3.94
CA THR A 404 6.09 24.40 5.04
C THR A 404 7.50 24.45 5.63
N ARG A 405 8.33 23.45 5.29
CA ARG A 405 9.76 23.39 5.57
C ARG A 405 10.52 23.15 4.27
N GLU A 406 11.81 23.54 4.26
CA GLU A 406 12.71 23.25 3.17
C GLU A 406 12.87 21.74 3.00
N ASP A 407 13.03 21.32 1.74
CA ASP A 407 13.30 19.94 1.33
C ASP A 407 14.75 19.81 0.82
N PRO A 408 15.73 19.62 1.71
CA PRO A 408 17.13 19.50 1.30
C PRO A 408 17.45 18.18 0.59
N TYR A 409 16.47 17.27 0.52
CA TYR A 409 16.64 15.93 -0.04
C TYR A 409 16.02 15.77 -1.43
N GLY A 410 15.25 16.75 -1.91
CA GLY A 410 14.49 16.64 -3.16
C GLY A 410 13.41 15.53 -3.12
N TRP A 411 12.80 15.31 -1.97
CA TRP A 411 11.76 14.28 -1.77
C TRP A 411 10.40 14.66 -2.33
N VAL A 412 10.14 15.95 -2.43
CA VAL A 412 8.86 16.46 -2.92
C VAL A 412 8.93 16.67 -4.42
N ARG A 413 8.02 16.04 -5.14
CA ARG A 413 7.85 16.20 -6.58
C ARG A 413 6.56 16.97 -6.84
N GLU A 414 6.66 18.17 -7.40
CA GLU A 414 5.51 18.94 -7.84
C GLU A 414 4.93 18.36 -9.13
N ILE A 415 3.59 18.35 -9.21
CA ILE A 415 2.83 17.98 -10.41
C ILE A 415 2.16 19.22 -10.94
N GLY A 416 2.51 19.63 -12.12
CA GLY A 416 1.96 20.80 -12.80
C GLY A 416 0.50 20.63 -13.24
#